data_0f442c890e7c33d7012f474f4973580b
#
_entry.id   0f442c890e7c33d7012f474f4973580b
#
_cell.length_a   1.000
_cell.length_b   1.000
_cell.length_c   1.000
_cell.angle_alpha   90.00
_cell.angle_beta   90.00
_cell.angle_gamma   90.00
#
_symmetry.space_group_name_H-M   'P 1'
#
loop_
_entity.id
_entity.type
_entity.pdbx_description
1 polymer ?
#
loop_
_entity_poly.entity_id
_entity_poly.type
_entity_poly.pdbx_seq_one_letter_code
_entity_poly.pdbx_strand_id
1 'polypeptide(L)'
;MNFQRYTYLVVAGLLSALISACGGGGGGSSGTSSSTSVAPPDYISQIVAPNAISFSVQRVVGGNVNTPYVSVEVCQPGTSKCQIVSNVLLDTGSTGLRLFSSTLSNLQLSNQTINNSSLLECASFISGVTWGPVKLADVKLGLETARSIPIQVIADPPYSSVPTYCSNGLPTLQNASS
;
A
#
# COMPACT_ATOMS: atom_id res chain seq x y z
N MET A 1 -34.78 -1.58 -46.85
CA MET A 1 -34.06 -0.75 -45.85
C MET A 1 -35.04 -0.32 -44.80
N ASN A 2 -35.17 -1.08 -43.73
CA ASN A 2 -36.13 -0.84 -42.66
C ASN A 2 -35.44 -0.40 -41.39
N PHE A 3 -35.70 0.85 -41.03
CA PHE A 3 -35.33 1.41 -39.72
C PHE A 3 -36.32 0.90 -38.67
N GLN A 4 -35.89 0.07 -37.75
CA GLN A 4 -36.71 -0.37 -36.62
C GLN A 4 -36.39 0.52 -35.40
N ARG A 5 -37.34 1.40 -35.09
CA ARG A 5 -37.32 2.28 -33.92
C ARG A 5 -37.71 1.45 -32.69
N TYR A 6 -36.83 1.32 -31.75
CA TYR A 6 -37.17 0.80 -30.41
C TYR A 6 -37.65 1.95 -29.51
N THR A 7 -38.93 1.86 -29.17
CA THR A 7 -39.59 2.73 -28.21
C THR A 7 -39.31 2.20 -26.82
N TYR A 8 -38.56 2.97 -25.99
CA TYR A 8 -38.39 2.64 -24.60
C TYR A 8 -39.57 3.20 -23.80
N LEU A 9 -40.37 2.30 -23.23
CA LEU A 9 -41.39 2.61 -22.22
C LEU A 9 -40.69 2.90 -20.88
N VAL A 10 -40.76 4.14 -20.41
CA VAL A 10 -40.35 4.55 -19.07
C VAL A 10 -41.50 4.24 -18.13
N VAL A 11 -41.33 3.21 -17.31
CA VAL A 11 -42.24 2.96 -16.17
C VAL A 11 -41.68 3.69 -14.97
N ALA A 12 -42.29 4.80 -14.64
CA ALA A 12 -42.01 5.54 -13.40
C ALA A 12 -42.73 4.85 -12.23
N GLY A 13 -41.97 4.06 -11.44
CA GLY A 13 -42.42 3.50 -10.17
C GLY A 13 -42.01 4.42 -9.01
N LEU A 14 -42.96 5.15 -8.44
CA LEU A 14 -42.79 5.85 -7.17
C LEU A 14 -42.64 4.83 -6.04
N LEU A 15 -41.46 4.73 -5.46
CA LEU A 15 -41.27 4.02 -4.20
C LEU A 15 -40.86 5.03 -3.13
N SER A 16 -41.86 5.45 -2.33
CA SER A 16 -41.67 6.29 -1.13
C SER A 16 -41.06 5.46 -0.02
N ALA A 17 -39.75 5.60 0.24
CA ALA A 17 -39.08 5.01 1.39
C ALA A 17 -39.12 6.02 2.54
N LEU A 18 -39.85 5.66 3.61
CA LEU A 18 -39.90 6.37 4.89
C LEU A 18 -38.54 6.21 5.58
N ILE A 19 -37.80 7.27 5.69
CA ILE A 19 -36.56 7.31 6.49
C ILE A 19 -36.97 7.72 7.90
N SER A 20 -37.03 6.78 8.82
CA SER A 20 -37.15 7.03 10.25
C SER A 20 -35.83 7.56 10.79
N ALA A 21 -35.74 8.87 10.94
CA ALA A 21 -34.65 9.53 11.66
C ALA A 21 -34.87 9.29 13.16
N CYS A 22 -33.99 8.52 13.79
CA CYS A 22 -33.91 8.37 15.22
C CYS A 22 -33.29 9.64 15.82
N GLY A 23 -34.13 10.60 16.19
CA GLY A 23 -33.74 11.79 16.92
C GLY A 23 -33.65 11.49 18.41
N GLY A 24 -32.43 11.29 18.95
CA GLY A 24 -32.18 11.26 20.39
C GLY A 24 -32.10 12.67 20.95
N GLY A 25 -33.16 13.14 21.64
CA GLY A 25 -33.16 14.36 22.42
C GLY A 25 -32.36 14.19 23.70
N GLY A 26 -31.22 14.89 23.83
CA GLY A 26 -30.48 15.00 25.08
C GLY A 26 -30.86 16.25 25.83
N GLY A 27 -31.46 16.09 27.02
CA GLY A 27 -31.76 17.16 27.95
C GLY A 27 -30.47 17.76 28.55
N GLY A 28 -30.39 19.09 28.63
CA GLY A 28 -29.28 19.80 29.24
C GLY A 28 -29.22 19.64 30.75
N SER A 29 -28.06 19.38 31.27
CA SER A 29 -27.64 19.63 32.65
C SER A 29 -26.28 20.32 32.62
N SER A 30 -26.30 21.57 33.13
CA SER A 30 -25.10 22.37 33.34
C SER A 30 -24.29 21.74 34.49
N GLY A 31 -23.32 20.91 34.10
CA GLY A 31 -22.28 20.41 35.02
C GLY A 31 -20.94 20.84 34.46
N THR A 32 -20.20 21.61 35.26
CA THR A 32 -18.80 21.93 35.00
C THR A 32 -17.99 20.64 35.02
N SER A 33 -17.80 20.04 33.87
CA SER A 33 -16.98 18.85 33.70
C SER A 33 -15.62 19.28 33.25
N SER A 34 -14.61 19.10 34.11
CA SER A 34 -13.21 19.05 33.73
C SER A 34 -13.08 17.98 32.66
N SER A 35 -12.85 18.42 31.43
CA SER A 35 -12.58 17.52 30.30
C SER A 35 -11.21 16.88 30.47
N THR A 36 -11.17 15.80 31.23
CA THR A 36 -10.09 14.82 31.11
C THR A 36 -10.29 14.18 29.74
N SER A 37 -9.48 14.56 28.77
CA SER A 37 -9.43 13.87 27.48
C SER A 37 -8.97 12.45 27.73
N VAL A 38 -9.92 11.55 27.91
CA VAL A 38 -9.64 10.12 27.85
C VAL A 38 -9.28 9.85 26.39
N ALA A 39 -7.99 9.60 26.13
CA ALA A 39 -7.57 9.08 24.85
C ALA A 39 -8.42 7.84 24.53
N PRO A 40 -8.94 7.69 23.31
CA PRO A 40 -9.65 6.47 22.96
C PRO A 40 -8.75 5.29 23.28
N PRO A 41 -9.30 4.20 23.88
CA PRO A 41 -8.51 3.03 24.18
C PRO A 41 -7.83 2.57 22.90
N ASP A 42 -6.53 2.35 22.99
CA ASP A 42 -5.71 1.86 21.91
C ASP A 42 -6.13 0.41 21.61
N TYR A 43 -7.23 0.25 20.89
CA TYR A 43 -7.87 -1.03 20.58
C TYR A 43 -6.99 -1.92 19.70
N ILE A 44 -5.91 -1.35 19.14
CA ILE A 44 -5.06 -2.03 18.16
C ILE A 44 -3.91 -2.77 18.83
N SER A 45 -3.52 -2.37 20.05
CA SER A 45 -2.37 -2.96 20.76
C SER A 45 -2.61 -4.38 21.31
N GLN A 46 -3.83 -4.92 21.18
CA GLN A 46 -4.22 -6.19 21.82
C GLN A 46 -4.60 -7.31 20.82
N ILE A 47 -4.61 -7.07 19.51
CA ILE A 47 -4.89 -8.14 18.55
C ILE A 47 -3.59 -8.84 18.20
N VAL A 48 -3.15 -9.77 19.03
CA VAL A 48 -2.08 -10.72 18.70
C VAL A 48 -2.73 -11.94 18.02
N ALA A 49 -3.18 -11.76 16.79
CA ALA A 49 -3.57 -12.88 15.95
C ALA A 49 -2.39 -13.21 15.02
N PRO A 50 -2.14 -14.49 14.70
CA PRO A 50 -1.00 -14.89 13.87
C PRO A 50 -1.02 -14.24 12.47
N ASN A 51 -2.18 -13.88 11.98
CA ASN A 51 -2.40 -13.23 10.68
C ASN A 51 -2.75 -11.73 10.79
N ALA A 52 -2.42 -11.09 11.91
CA ALA A 52 -2.64 -9.67 12.12
C ALA A 52 -1.34 -8.92 12.27
N ILE A 53 -1.28 -7.70 11.74
CA ILE A 53 -0.15 -6.79 11.86
C ILE A 53 -0.64 -5.40 12.22
N SER A 54 0.09 -4.73 13.10
CA SER A 54 -0.12 -3.32 13.37
C SER A 54 0.38 -2.45 12.22
N PHE A 55 -0.35 -1.41 11.90
CA PHE A 55 0.07 -0.40 10.94
C PHE A 55 -0.03 0.99 11.56
N SER A 56 0.76 1.93 11.09
CA SER A 56 0.66 3.34 11.47
C SER A 56 -0.07 4.11 10.38
N VAL A 57 -0.90 5.08 10.80
CA VAL A 57 -1.53 6.01 9.86
C VAL A 57 -0.82 7.35 9.98
N GLN A 58 -0.24 7.82 8.90
CA GLN A 58 0.57 9.03 8.89
C GLN A 58 -0.01 10.05 7.91
N ARG A 59 0.31 11.32 8.21
CA ARG A 59 0.10 12.41 7.28
C ARG A 59 1.44 12.73 6.61
N VAL A 60 1.50 12.56 5.30
CA VAL A 60 2.67 12.99 4.53
C VAL A 60 2.57 14.51 4.32
N VAL A 61 3.62 15.25 4.69
CA VAL A 61 3.65 16.71 4.50
C VAL A 61 3.60 17.02 3.00
N GLY A 62 2.59 17.78 2.57
CA GLY A 62 2.35 18.06 1.15
C GLY A 62 1.73 16.90 0.35
N GLY A 63 1.37 15.81 1.01
CA GLY A 63 0.83 14.60 0.40
C GLY A 63 -0.55 14.19 0.95
N ASN A 64 -0.87 12.92 0.76
CA ASN A 64 -2.12 12.34 1.19
C ASN A 64 -2.23 12.26 2.72
N VAL A 65 -3.46 12.42 3.22
CA VAL A 65 -3.81 12.17 4.62
C VAL A 65 -4.25 10.71 4.79
N ASN A 66 -4.15 10.20 6.02
CA ASN A 66 -4.58 8.83 6.38
C ASN A 66 -3.87 7.73 5.56
N THR A 67 -2.57 7.90 5.34
CA THR A 67 -1.77 6.94 4.60
C THR A 67 -1.29 5.83 5.55
N PRO A 68 -1.66 4.56 5.31
CA PRO A 68 -1.25 3.45 6.16
C PRO A 68 0.17 2.96 5.80
N TYR A 69 0.98 2.72 6.83
CA TYR A 69 2.34 2.20 6.70
C TYR A 69 2.56 0.99 7.61
N VAL A 70 3.33 0.04 7.14
CA VAL A 70 3.76 -1.15 7.87
C VAL A 70 5.29 -1.24 7.91
N SER A 71 5.80 -2.07 8.81
CA SER A 71 7.20 -2.51 8.77
C SER A 71 7.26 -3.94 8.25
N VAL A 72 8.18 -4.22 7.36
CA VAL A 72 8.45 -5.55 6.83
C VAL A 72 9.87 -5.98 7.15
N GLU A 73 10.08 -7.24 7.52
CA GLU A 73 11.41 -7.80 7.64
C GLU A 73 11.77 -8.52 6.33
N VAL A 74 12.88 -8.11 5.73
CA VAL A 74 13.39 -8.68 4.48
C VAL A 74 14.68 -9.42 4.78
N CYS A 75 14.80 -10.67 4.32
CA CYS A 75 15.96 -11.50 4.54
C CYS A 75 16.52 -12.04 3.22
N GLN A 76 17.81 -12.33 3.21
CA GLN A 76 18.40 -13.14 2.14
C GLN A 76 17.81 -14.55 2.20
N PRO A 77 17.30 -15.09 1.07
CA PRO A 77 16.64 -16.39 1.06
C PRO A 77 17.47 -17.50 1.71
N GLY A 78 16.83 -18.24 2.61
CA GLY A 78 17.43 -19.36 3.30
C GLY A 78 18.52 -19.01 4.33
N THR A 79 18.63 -17.74 4.73
CA THR A 79 19.62 -17.28 5.72
C THR A 79 18.95 -16.55 6.88
N SER A 80 19.72 -16.27 7.95
CA SER A 80 19.30 -15.40 9.06
C SER A 80 19.67 -13.94 8.85
N LYS A 81 20.20 -13.57 7.68
CA LYS A 81 20.60 -12.20 7.37
C LYS A 81 19.39 -11.40 6.95
N CYS A 82 18.87 -10.61 7.87
CA CYS A 82 17.62 -9.87 7.72
C CYS A 82 17.81 -8.39 8.02
N GLN A 83 16.88 -7.58 7.49
CA GLN A 83 16.79 -6.16 7.75
C GLN A 83 15.31 -5.76 7.84
N ILE A 84 14.97 -4.94 8.84
CA ILE A 84 13.63 -4.35 8.95
C ILE A 84 13.60 -3.10 8.09
N VAL A 85 12.59 -3.02 7.23
CA VAL A 85 12.26 -1.84 6.42
C VAL A 85 10.98 -1.26 7.00
N SER A 86 11.08 -0.07 7.57
CA SER A 86 9.95 0.66 8.13
C SER A 86 9.32 1.61 7.10
N ASN A 87 8.11 2.09 7.41
CA ASN A 87 7.38 3.04 6.57
C ASN A 87 7.13 2.51 5.13
N VAL A 88 6.83 1.22 5.01
CA VAL A 88 6.39 0.65 3.74
C VAL A 88 4.90 0.97 3.57
N LEU A 89 4.57 1.67 2.50
CA LEU A 89 3.18 2.02 2.17
C LEU A 89 2.35 0.76 1.97
N LEU A 90 1.24 0.66 2.71
CA LEU A 90 0.24 -0.38 2.50
C LEU A 90 -0.79 0.09 1.47
N ASP A 91 -0.52 -0.21 0.22
CA ASP A 91 -1.40 0.14 -0.90
C ASP A 91 -2.31 -1.05 -1.24
N THR A 92 -3.62 -0.88 -1.03
CA THR A 92 -4.63 -1.91 -1.34
C THR A 92 -5.06 -1.88 -2.81
N GLY A 93 -4.60 -0.91 -3.59
CA GLY A 93 -4.89 -0.76 -5.02
C GLY A 93 -3.83 -1.37 -5.94
N SER A 94 -2.72 -1.86 -5.40
CA SER A 94 -1.65 -2.50 -6.16
C SER A 94 -1.21 -3.83 -5.55
N THR A 95 -0.37 -4.57 -6.28
CA THR A 95 0.17 -5.85 -5.84
C THR A 95 1.70 -5.86 -5.90
N GLY A 96 2.32 -6.74 -5.13
CA GLY A 96 3.77 -6.91 -5.07
C GLY A 96 4.46 -5.97 -4.08
N LEU A 97 5.63 -6.40 -3.60
CA LEU A 97 6.46 -5.59 -2.72
C LEU A 97 7.52 -4.85 -3.53
N ARG A 98 7.61 -3.54 -3.33
CA ARG A 98 8.59 -2.65 -3.98
C ARG A 98 9.33 -1.88 -2.91
N LEU A 99 10.66 -1.99 -2.93
CA LEU A 99 11.52 -1.34 -1.93
C LEU A 99 12.66 -0.61 -2.64
N PHE A 100 13.07 0.52 -2.07
CA PHE A 100 14.25 1.22 -2.56
C PHE A 100 15.52 0.47 -2.19
N SER A 101 16.48 0.42 -3.10
CA SER A 101 17.79 -0.23 -2.86
C SER A 101 18.52 0.36 -1.64
N SER A 102 18.33 1.64 -1.38
CA SER A 102 18.89 2.33 -0.20
C SER A 102 18.39 1.75 1.13
N THR A 103 17.16 1.20 1.17
CA THR A 103 16.59 0.57 2.37
C THR A 103 17.03 -0.88 2.56
N LEU A 104 17.80 -1.43 1.62
CA LEU A 104 18.27 -2.83 1.61
C LEU A 104 19.80 -2.91 1.63
N SER A 105 20.48 -1.87 2.07
CA SER A 105 21.95 -1.70 1.95
C SER A 105 22.76 -2.82 2.63
N ASN A 106 22.21 -3.47 3.64
CA ASN A 106 22.87 -4.57 4.36
C ASN A 106 22.58 -5.96 3.77
N LEU A 107 21.76 -6.05 2.73
CA LEU A 107 21.34 -7.30 2.11
C LEU A 107 21.92 -7.44 0.70
N GLN A 108 22.33 -8.67 0.37
CA GLN A 108 22.74 -9.03 -0.97
C GLN A 108 21.69 -10.00 -1.54
N LEU A 109 20.65 -9.44 -2.17
CA LEU A 109 19.59 -10.22 -2.77
C LEU A 109 19.97 -10.62 -4.20
N SER A 110 19.74 -11.88 -4.55
CA SER A 110 19.96 -12.38 -5.90
C SER A 110 18.89 -11.89 -6.86
N ASN A 111 19.28 -11.48 -8.06
CA ASN A 111 18.35 -11.17 -9.12
C ASN A 111 17.59 -12.43 -9.55
N GLN A 112 16.28 -12.29 -9.77
CA GLN A 112 15.55 -13.29 -10.55
C GLN A 112 15.99 -13.17 -12.01
N THR A 113 16.22 -14.32 -12.65
CA THR A 113 16.72 -14.38 -14.03
C THR A 113 15.79 -15.17 -14.93
N ILE A 114 15.74 -14.75 -16.20
CA ILE A 114 15.11 -15.48 -17.31
C ILE A 114 16.16 -15.58 -18.40
N ASN A 115 16.45 -16.78 -18.86
CA ASN A 115 17.49 -17.05 -19.88
C ASN A 115 18.83 -16.40 -19.52
N ASN A 116 19.28 -16.52 -18.27
CA ASN A 116 20.49 -15.91 -17.71
C ASN A 116 20.54 -14.37 -17.70
N SER A 117 19.44 -13.70 -18.03
CA SER A 117 19.33 -12.25 -17.94
C SER A 117 18.51 -11.85 -16.72
N SER A 118 18.93 -10.79 -16.03
CA SER A 118 18.16 -10.25 -14.90
C SER A 118 16.77 -9.81 -15.34
N LEU A 119 15.75 -10.25 -14.60
CA LEU A 119 14.39 -9.78 -14.80
C LEU A 119 14.28 -8.35 -14.26
N LEU A 120 13.82 -7.43 -15.12
CA LEU A 120 13.59 -6.03 -14.78
C LEU A 120 12.09 -5.74 -14.85
N GLU A 121 11.59 -4.99 -13.89
CA GLU A 121 10.18 -4.62 -13.81
C GLU A 121 10.00 -3.11 -14.01
N CYS A 122 9.03 -2.75 -14.83
CA CYS A 122 8.46 -1.42 -14.94
C CYS A 122 7.05 -1.46 -14.35
N ALA A 123 6.83 -0.80 -13.22
CA ALA A 123 5.50 -0.69 -12.63
C ALA A 123 4.99 0.74 -12.75
N SER A 124 3.77 0.90 -13.28
CA SER A 124 3.14 2.20 -13.52
C SER A 124 2.05 2.46 -12.50
N PHE A 125 2.05 3.67 -11.96
CA PHE A 125 1.07 4.21 -11.02
C PHE A 125 0.54 5.54 -11.56
N ILE A 126 -0.54 6.04 -10.98
CA ILE A 126 -1.06 7.39 -11.31
C ILE A 126 0.01 8.47 -11.05
N SER A 127 0.81 8.29 -9.98
CA SER A 127 1.85 9.24 -9.58
C SER A 127 3.16 9.14 -10.38
N GLY A 128 3.33 8.08 -11.17
CA GLY A 128 4.55 7.85 -11.94
C GLY A 128 4.91 6.38 -12.08
N VAL A 129 6.17 6.11 -12.41
CA VAL A 129 6.66 4.75 -12.64
C VAL A 129 7.82 4.39 -11.71
N THR A 130 7.89 3.13 -11.30
CA THR A 130 9.06 2.54 -10.66
C THR A 130 9.78 1.62 -11.65
N TRP A 131 11.10 1.55 -11.51
CA TRP A 131 11.96 0.73 -12.33
C TRP A 131 13.05 0.07 -11.50
N GLY A 132 13.35 -1.18 -11.79
CA GLY A 132 14.46 -1.89 -11.16
C GLY A 132 14.39 -3.39 -11.35
N PRO A 133 15.41 -4.12 -10.89
CA PRO A 133 15.43 -5.58 -10.98
C PRO A 133 14.42 -6.21 -10.02
N VAL A 134 13.93 -7.35 -10.42
CA VAL A 134 13.22 -8.28 -9.55
C VAL A 134 14.25 -9.15 -8.83
N LYS A 135 14.22 -9.12 -7.50
CA LYS A 135 15.14 -9.92 -6.66
C LYS A 135 14.35 -10.88 -5.78
N LEU A 136 14.99 -11.97 -5.37
CA LEU A 136 14.38 -12.96 -4.49
C LEU A 136 14.69 -12.62 -3.02
N ALA A 137 13.66 -12.64 -2.18
CA ALA A 137 13.78 -12.39 -0.75
C ALA A 137 12.85 -13.31 0.06
N ASP A 138 13.25 -13.62 1.29
CA ASP A 138 12.30 -14.07 2.30
C ASP A 138 11.71 -12.81 2.95
N VAL A 139 10.38 -12.72 3.03
CA VAL A 139 9.68 -11.56 3.56
C VAL A 139 8.82 -11.98 4.72
N LYS A 140 8.97 -11.25 5.85
CA LYS A 140 8.12 -11.47 7.03
C LYS A 140 7.24 -10.25 7.25
N LEU A 141 5.97 -10.50 7.47
CA LEU A 141 4.96 -9.51 7.81
C LEU A 141 4.20 -10.01 9.06
N GLY A 142 4.46 -9.38 10.20
CA GLY A 142 4.00 -9.90 11.48
C GLY A 142 4.63 -11.26 11.78
N LEU A 143 3.80 -12.27 12.02
CA LEU A 143 4.23 -13.65 12.24
C LEU A 143 4.28 -14.50 10.95
N GLU A 144 3.78 -13.95 9.83
CA GLU A 144 3.76 -14.65 8.56
C GLU A 144 5.08 -14.50 7.80
N THR A 145 5.50 -15.56 7.14
CA THR A 145 6.74 -15.59 6.35
C THR A 145 6.46 -16.14 4.95
N ALA A 146 6.78 -15.34 3.95
CA ALA A 146 6.80 -15.76 2.55
C ALA A 146 8.26 -15.97 2.12
N ARG A 147 8.59 -17.19 1.68
CA ARG A 147 9.98 -17.56 1.35
C ARG A 147 10.26 -17.41 -0.13
N SER A 148 11.43 -16.85 -0.43
CA SER A 148 11.99 -16.75 -1.80
C SER A 148 10.99 -16.14 -2.78
N ILE A 149 10.28 -15.09 -2.34
CA ILE A 149 9.32 -14.39 -3.19
C ILE A 149 10.02 -13.30 -4.02
N PRO A 150 9.50 -12.99 -5.23
CA PRO A 150 10.00 -11.89 -6.02
C PRO A 150 9.58 -10.55 -5.42
N ILE A 151 10.53 -9.62 -5.32
CA ILE A 151 10.30 -8.23 -4.94
C ILE A 151 10.99 -7.31 -5.95
N GLN A 152 10.42 -6.15 -6.25
CA GLN A 152 11.10 -5.13 -7.05
C GLN A 152 12.05 -4.31 -6.17
N VAL A 153 13.29 -4.12 -6.63
CA VAL A 153 14.25 -3.23 -5.97
C VAL A 153 14.42 -1.97 -6.82
N ILE A 154 13.82 -0.87 -6.34
CA ILE A 154 13.80 0.42 -7.04
C ILE A 154 15.16 1.11 -6.89
N ALA A 155 15.63 1.79 -7.94
CA ALA A 155 16.89 2.54 -7.97
C ALA A 155 18.11 1.69 -7.59
N ASP A 156 18.10 0.41 -7.93
CA ASP A 156 19.27 -0.46 -7.79
C ASP A 156 20.41 0.06 -8.68
N PRO A 157 21.61 0.32 -8.15
CA PRO A 157 22.66 1.07 -8.88
C PRO A 157 22.96 0.59 -10.29
N PRO A 158 23.02 -0.73 -10.59
CA PRO A 158 23.21 -1.22 -11.96
C PRO A 158 22.05 -0.91 -12.91
N TYR A 159 20.87 -0.58 -12.37
CA TYR A 159 19.61 -0.40 -13.11
C TYR A 159 18.92 0.92 -12.76
N SER A 160 19.65 1.93 -12.33
CA SER A 160 19.08 3.21 -11.86
C SER A 160 18.48 4.07 -12.96
N SER A 161 18.86 3.86 -14.22
CA SER A 161 18.33 4.60 -15.37
C SER A 161 17.02 4.00 -15.84
N VAL A 162 15.93 4.76 -15.75
CA VAL A 162 14.61 4.34 -16.22
C VAL A 162 14.55 4.45 -17.74
N PRO A 163 14.27 3.37 -18.48
CA PRO A 163 14.16 3.43 -19.93
C PRO A 163 12.94 4.26 -20.36
N THR A 164 13.06 4.92 -21.52
CA THR A 164 11.99 5.76 -22.06
C THR A 164 10.69 5.00 -22.31
N TYR A 165 10.78 3.72 -22.70
CA TYR A 165 9.60 2.87 -22.88
C TYR A 165 8.86 2.57 -21.57
N CYS A 166 9.56 2.65 -20.42
CA CYS A 166 8.95 2.49 -19.11
C CYS A 166 8.33 3.81 -18.64
N SER A 167 9.10 4.90 -18.70
CA SER A 167 8.59 6.20 -18.22
C SER A 167 7.48 6.76 -19.11
N ASN A 168 7.60 6.59 -20.42
CA ASN A 168 6.62 7.09 -21.40
C ASN A 168 6.14 8.53 -21.09
N GLY A 169 7.07 9.38 -20.62
CA GLY A 169 6.77 10.77 -20.21
C GLY A 169 6.19 10.93 -18.79
N LEU A 170 5.95 9.85 -18.07
CA LEU A 170 5.52 9.92 -16.67
C LEU A 170 6.70 10.22 -15.73
N PRO A 171 6.44 10.84 -14.58
CA PRO A 171 7.45 11.00 -13.54
C PRO A 171 8.06 9.66 -13.10
N THR A 172 9.36 9.67 -12.79
CA THR A 172 10.05 8.47 -12.29
C THR A 172 10.14 8.51 -10.78
N LEU A 173 9.66 7.46 -10.12
CA LEU A 173 9.65 7.31 -8.65
C LEU A 173 10.91 6.55 -8.22
N GLN A 174 12.10 7.11 -8.52
CA GLN A 174 13.38 6.47 -8.23
C GLN A 174 14.03 6.97 -6.94
N ASN A 175 13.46 7.98 -6.30
CA ASN A 175 13.95 8.53 -5.04
C ASN A 175 12.93 8.28 -3.96
N ALA A 176 13.38 7.72 -2.82
CA ALA A 176 12.60 7.78 -1.61
C ALA A 176 12.54 9.25 -1.20
N SER A 177 11.39 9.90 -1.39
CA SER A 177 11.13 11.16 -0.70
C SER A 177 10.95 10.80 0.78
N SER A 178 11.97 11.13 1.57
CA SER A 178 11.94 11.08 3.03
C SER A 178 10.92 12.06 3.59
#